data_5fba87ed4612cd62170529a9bdd71216
#
_entry.id   5fba87ed4612cd62170529a9bdd71216
#
_cell.length_a   1.000
_cell.length_b   1.000
_cell.length_c   1.000
_cell.angle_alpha   90.00
_cell.angle_beta   90.00
_cell.angle_gamma   90.00
#
_symmetry.space_group_name_H-M   'P 1'
#
loop_
_entity.id
_entity.type
_entity.pdbx_description
1 polymer ?
#
loop_
_entity_poly.entity_id
_entity_poly.type
_entity_poly.pdbx_seq_one_letter_code
_entity_poly.pdbx_strand_id
1 'polypeptide(L)'
;MADPSDWPQSDAPAWQGNTGRLIGPGMRMRSRAPVGQAELETQGREPLRRRQSEVAVMTVMSIARFERFFRAAAGLNVHKNDLKRYSDFVDAKLYDLLIVAQAAAKANGRDIIRTSDLPITKGLQESIHNFQKIDQEVELKPILEQLATHPALDRTPDEETEAVYPDIIGGLSLALAQSFKILHPELKNPQSQHWDEARAVFDLLL
;
A
#
# COMPACT_ATOMS: atom_id res chain seq x y z
N MET A 1 40.86 -5.84 -17.09
CA MET A 1 39.85 -6.45 -17.98
C MET A 1 39.80 -7.92 -17.58
N ALA A 2 38.85 -8.32 -16.79
CA ALA A 2 38.67 -9.72 -16.34
C ALA A 2 37.62 -10.39 -17.24
N ASP A 3 37.93 -11.63 -17.65
CA ASP A 3 37.19 -12.45 -18.62
C ASP A 3 35.86 -12.95 -17.97
N PRO A 4 34.72 -12.90 -18.66
CA PRO A 4 33.44 -13.29 -18.09
C PRO A 4 33.18 -14.82 -18.06
N SER A 5 34.18 -15.68 -18.32
CA SER A 5 34.00 -17.12 -18.39
C SER A 5 34.24 -17.90 -17.08
N ASP A 6 34.51 -17.23 -15.95
CA ASP A 6 34.86 -17.86 -14.66
C ASP A 6 33.74 -17.88 -13.60
N TRP A 7 32.53 -18.27 -14.01
CA TRP A 7 31.45 -18.51 -13.03
C TRP A 7 31.23 -20.00 -12.82
N PRO A 8 31.20 -20.49 -11.57
CA PRO A 8 30.97 -21.90 -11.29
C PRO A 8 29.55 -22.31 -11.60
N GLN A 9 29.37 -23.34 -12.38
CA GLN A 9 28.09 -23.99 -12.69
C GLN A 9 27.64 -24.78 -11.45
N SER A 10 26.50 -24.42 -10.86
CA SER A 10 25.89 -25.16 -9.76
C SER A 10 24.99 -26.28 -10.28
N ASP A 11 25.30 -27.50 -9.87
CA ASP A 11 24.56 -28.73 -10.13
C ASP A 11 23.16 -28.68 -9.48
N ALA A 12 22.13 -28.85 -10.29
CA ALA A 12 20.76 -29.05 -9.81
C ALA A 12 20.45 -30.56 -9.71
N PRO A 13 19.88 -31.08 -8.62
CA PRO A 13 19.52 -32.49 -8.55
C PRO A 13 18.21 -32.77 -9.30
N ALA A 14 18.24 -33.82 -10.12
CA ALA A 14 17.12 -34.38 -10.86
C ALA A 14 16.13 -35.08 -9.94
N TRP A 15 14.84 -34.74 -10.05
CA TRP A 15 13.75 -35.48 -9.43
C TRP A 15 13.28 -36.60 -10.35
N GLN A 16 13.51 -37.84 -9.93
CA GLN A 16 12.97 -39.04 -10.59
C GLN A 16 11.57 -39.35 -10.01
N GLY A 17 10.59 -39.50 -10.90
CA GLY A 17 9.24 -39.88 -10.55
C GLY A 17 9.15 -41.36 -10.14
N ASN A 18 8.30 -41.63 -9.15
CA ASN A 18 7.94 -43.00 -8.76
C ASN A 18 6.47 -43.22 -9.11
N THR A 19 6.23 -44.04 -10.15
CA THR A 19 4.93 -44.58 -10.52
C THR A 19 4.74 -45.94 -9.83
N GLY A 20 3.88 -46.00 -8.84
CA GLY A 20 3.48 -47.24 -8.17
C GLY A 20 1.97 -47.43 -8.24
N ARG A 21 1.54 -48.25 -9.19
CA ARG A 21 0.16 -48.76 -9.35
C ARG A 21 -0.04 -49.94 -8.44
N LEU A 22 -1.04 -49.95 -7.56
CA LEU A 22 -1.62 -51.18 -6.98
C LEU A 22 -3.16 -51.15 -7.02
N ILE A 23 -3.70 -52.13 -7.71
CA ILE A 23 -5.14 -52.47 -7.85
C ILE A 23 -5.46 -53.50 -6.79
N GLY A 24 -6.58 -53.36 -6.07
CA GLY A 24 -7.15 -54.39 -5.21
C GLY A 24 -8.67 -54.20 -5.05
N PRO A 25 -9.48 -55.25 -4.96
CA PRO A 25 -10.88 -55.26 -5.39
C PRO A 25 -11.92 -55.11 -4.26
N GLY A 26 -12.99 -54.45 -4.64
CA GLY A 26 -14.38 -54.80 -4.30
C GLY A 26 -14.82 -54.83 -2.85
N MET A 27 -15.56 -53.81 -2.43
CA MET A 27 -16.61 -54.03 -1.42
C MET A 27 -17.80 -53.10 -1.69
N ARG A 28 -18.91 -53.70 -2.11
CA ARG A 28 -20.23 -53.03 -2.23
C ARG A 28 -20.74 -52.74 -0.82
N MET A 29 -20.95 -51.48 -0.51
CA MET A 29 -21.82 -51.11 0.61
C MET A 29 -22.92 -50.16 0.16
N ARG A 30 -24.10 -50.51 0.63
CA ARG A 30 -25.43 -50.00 0.30
C ARG A 30 -25.54 -48.50 0.63
N SER A 31 -26.16 -47.79 -0.29
CA SER A 31 -26.66 -46.43 -0.16
C SER A 31 -27.58 -46.26 1.05
N ARG A 32 -27.20 -45.36 1.94
CA ARG A 32 -28.11 -44.75 2.91
C ARG A 32 -28.03 -43.24 2.66
N ALA A 33 -29.12 -42.66 2.16
CA ALA A 33 -29.26 -41.24 1.95
C ALA A 33 -29.14 -40.47 3.29
N PRO A 34 -28.35 -39.42 3.40
CA PRO A 34 -28.42 -38.49 4.54
C PRO A 34 -29.49 -37.45 4.27
N VAL A 35 -30.58 -37.53 5.03
CA VAL A 35 -31.46 -36.39 5.30
C VAL A 35 -30.66 -35.44 6.20
N GLY A 36 -30.42 -34.19 5.77
CA GLY A 36 -29.80 -33.20 6.64
C GLY A 36 -28.80 -32.21 5.99
N GLN A 37 -28.83 -31.98 4.67
CA GLN A 37 -27.91 -30.99 4.04
C GLN A 37 -28.55 -29.64 3.68
N ALA A 38 -29.82 -29.43 3.97
CA ALA A 38 -30.50 -28.19 3.56
C ALA A 38 -30.41 -27.02 4.59
N GLU A 39 -29.97 -27.27 5.83
CA GLU A 39 -29.95 -26.23 6.87
C GLU A 39 -28.54 -25.59 7.12
N LEU A 40 -27.46 -26.12 6.54
CA LEU A 40 -26.10 -25.63 6.75
C LEU A 40 -25.64 -24.59 5.69
N GLU A 41 -26.37 -24.44 4.59
CA GLU A 41 -25.98 -23.50 3.52
C GLU A 41 -26.48 -22.06 3.74
N THR A 42 -27.43 -21.84 4.65
CA THR A 42 -28.01 -20.51 4.88
C THR A 42 -27.25 -19.67 5.91
N GLN A 43 -26.48 -20.30 6.82
CA GLN A 43 -25.75 -19.57 7.87
C GLN A 43 -24.39 -19.00 7.43
N GLY A 44 -23.85 -19.46 6.30
CA GLY A 44 -22.53 -19.00 5.80
C GLY A 44 -22.58 -17.77 4.89
N ARG A 45 -23.74 -17.36 4.38
CA ARG A 45 -23.86 -16.29 3.38
C ARG A 45 -24.10 -14.90 3.94
N GLU A 46 -24.63 -14.76 5.15
CA GLU A 46 -24.85 -13.46 5.79
C GLU A 46 -23.55 -12.72 6.17
N PRO A 47 -22.52 -13.34 6.78
CA PRO A 47 -21.32 -12.62 7.15
C PRO A 47 -20.51 -12.13 5.95
N LEU A 48 -20.55 -12.81 4.80
CA LEU A 48 -19.85 -12.38 3.59
C LEU A 48 -20.54 -11.18 2.92
N ARG A 49 -21.88 -11.15 2.88
CA ARG A 49 -22.65 -10.02 2.36
C ARG A 49 -22.45 -8.76 3.24
N ARG A 50 -22.43 -8.93 4.56
CA ARG A 50 -22.22 -7.82 5.50
C ARG A 50 -20.82 -7.21 5.34
N ARG A 51 -19.79 -8.05 5.25
CA ARG A 51 -18.42 -7.58 4.98
C ARG A 51 -18.27 -6.87 3.63
N GLN A 52 -18.91 -7.38 2.58
CA GLN A 52 -18.88 -6.73 1.27
C GLN A 52 -19.60 -5.38 1.26
N SER A 53 -20.72 -5.22 2.00
CA SER A 53 -21.41 -3.95 2.12
C SER A 53 -20.63 -2.94 2.97
N GLU A 54 -19.98 -3.38 4.05
CA GLU A 54 -19.13 -2.54 4.90
C GLU A 54 -17.90 -2.02 4.13
N VAL A 55 -17.22 -2.89 3.38
CA VAL A 55 -16.10 -2.51 2.52
C VAL A 55 -16.53 -1.53 1.43
N ALA A 56 -17.70 -1.74 0.81
CA ALA A 56 -18.23 -0.83 -0.20
C ALA A 56 -18.56 0.55 0.36
N VAL A 57 -19.17 0.63 1.54
CA VAL A 57 -19.48 1.90 2.24
C VAL A 57 -18.19 2.62 2.65
N MET A 58 -17.22 1.91 3.21
CA MET A 58 -15.91 2.47 3.56
C MET A 58 -15.21 3.05 2.32
N THR A 59 -15.26 2.34 1.18
CA THR A 59 -14.67 2.81 -0.08
C THR A 59 -15.34 4.09 -0.58
N VAL A 60 -16.65 4.21 -0.52
CA VAL A 60 -17.37 5.43 -0.97
C VAL A 60 -17.06 6.63 -0.07
N MET A 61 -17.02 6.44 1.25
CA MET A 61 -16.62 7.50 2.19
C MET A 61 -15.16 7.93 1.99
N SER A 62 -14.29 6.98 1.71
CA SER A 62 -12.87 7.24 1.41
C SER A 62 -12.71 8.11 0.16
N ILE A 63 -13.45 7.83 -0.92
CA ILE A 63 -13.42 8.62 -2.15
C ILE A 63 -13.87 10.06 -1.89
N ALA A 64 -14.98 10.25 -1.18
CA ALA A 64 -15.52 11.60 -0.90
C ALA A 64 -14.54 12.44 -0.06
N ARG A 65 -13.86 11.84 0.92
CA ARG A 65 -12.83 12.53 1.73
C ARG A 65 -11.60 12.83 0.93
N PHE A 66 -11.14 11.90 0.07
CA PHE A 66 -10.05 12.10 -0.87
C PHE A 66 -10.31 13.30 -1.82
N GLU A 67 -11.49 13.34 -2.45
CA GLU A 67 -11.88 14.46 -3.30
C GLU A 67 -11.95 15.79 -2.53
N ARG A 68 -12.50 15.77 -1.30
CA ARG A 68 -12.56 16.95 -0.44
C ARG A 68 -11.16 17.44 -0.07
N PHE A 69 -10.25 16.53 0.25
CA PHE A 69 -8.88 16.87 0.59
C PHE A 69 -8.17 17.58 -0.57
N PHE A 70 -8.18 17.02 -1.77
CA PHE A 70 -7.51 17.65 -2.93
C PHE A 70 -8.13 18.98 -3.31
N ARG A 71 -9.44 19.14 -3.09
CA ARG A 71 -10.13 20.41 -3.29
C ARG A 71 -9.70 21.45 -2.24
N ALA A 72 -9.59 21.08 -0.98
CA ALA A 72 -9.13 21.96 0.10
C ALA A 72 -7.65 22.31 -0.04
N ALA A 73 -6.81 21.33 -0.38
CA ALA A 73 -5.36 21.47 -0.48
C ALA A 73 -4.90 22.32 -1.67
N ALA A 74 -5.56 22.18 -2.83
CA ALA A 74 -5.10 22.82 -4.07
C ALA A 74 -6.22 23.19 -5.06
N GLY A 75 -7.49 23.15 -4.69
CA GLY A 75 -8.60 23.42 -5.60
C GLY A 75 -8.71 22.45 -6.77
N LEU A 76 -8.24 21.21 -6.58
CA LEU A 76 -8.25 20.17 -7.60
C LEU A 76 -9.49 19.28 -7.50
N ASN A 77 -10.06 18.94 -8.63
CA ASN A 77 -11.12 17.94 -8.74
C ASN A 77 -10.46 16.60 -9.17
N VAL A 78 -10.23 15.74 -8.22
CA VAL A 78 -9.76 14.37 -8.45
C VAL A 78 -10.95 13.43 -8.45
N HIS A 79 -10.84 12.29 -9.13
CA HIS A 79 -11.91 11.34 -9.30
C HIS A 79 -11.53 9.95 -8.78
N LYS A 80 -12.50 9.08 -8.64
CA LYS A 80 -12.31 7.69 -8.21
C LYS A 80 -11.17 6.98 -8.99
N ASN A 81 -11.05 7.26 -10.29
CA ASN A 81 -10.01 6.63 -11.13
C ASN A 81 -8.59 7.06 -10.76
N ASP A 82 -8.44 8.22 -10.10
CA ASP A 82 -7.15 8.73 -9.65
C ASP A 82 -6.70 8.10 -8.34
N LEU A 83 -7.64 7.49 -7.59
CA LEU A 83 -7.35 6.89 -6.29
C LEU A 83 -6.27 5.80 -6.36
N LYS A 84 -6.27 4.99 -7.43
CA LYS A 84 -5.24 3.99 -7.63
C LYS A 84 -3.87 4.63 -7.85
N ARG A 85 -3.77 5.66 -8.70
CA ARG A 85 -2.51 6.37 -8.94
C ARG A 85 -1.98 7.04 -7.68
N TYR A 86 -2.90 7.60 -6.90
CA TYR A 86 -2.58 8.17 -5.60
C TYR A 86 -2.03 7.10 -4.63
N SER A 87 -2.70 5.96 -4.49
CA SER A 87 -2.22 4.86 -3.65
C SER A 87 -0.84 4.38 -4.11
N ASP A 88 -0.67 4.10 -5.42
CA ASP A 88 0.61 3.67 -5.99
C ASP A 88 1.73 4.71 -5.73
N PHE A 89 1.41 6.02 -5.77
CA PHE A 89 2.36 7.08 -5.44
C PHE A 89 2.74 7.07 -3.96
N VAL A 90 1.75 7.02 -3.08
CA VAL A 90 1.97 7.03 -1.62
C VAL A 90 2.79 5.82 -1.18
N ASP A 91 2.42 4.63 -1.66
CA ASP A 91 3.13 3.38 -1.35
C ASP A 91 4.59 3.45 -1.79
N ALA A 92 4.85 3.93 -3.01
CA ALA A 92 6.20 4.07 -3.53
C ALA A 92 7.02 5.06 -2.70
N LYS A 93 6.47 6.24 -2.38
CA LYS A 93 7.22 7.28 -1.65
C LYS A 93 7.41 6.95 -0.17
N LEU A 94 6.45 6.29 0.47
CA LEU A 94 6.64 5.77 1.82
C LEU A 94 7.74 4.70 1.83
N TYR A 95 7.75 3.81 0.85
CA TYR A 95 8.80 2.80 0.71
C TYR A 95 10.18 3.42 0.53
N ASP A 96 10.33 4.44 -0.33
CA ASP A 96 11.58 5.15 -0.55
C ASP A 96 12.13 5.74 0.76
N LEU A 97 11.27 6.40 1.56
CA LEU A 97 11.65 6.93 2.87
C LEU A 97 12.10 5.82 3.83
N LEU A 98 11.41 4.69 3.85
CA LEU A 98 11.72 3.56 4.72
C LEU A 98 13.03 2.86 4.34
N ILE A 99 13.36 2.76 3.05
CA ILE A 99 14.66 2.21 2.60
C ILE A 99 15.81 3.08 3.10
N VAL A 100 15.68 4.40 3.03
CA VAL A 100 16.71 5.32 3.57
C VAL A 100 16.78 5.20 5.09
N ALA A 101 15.63 5.14 5.78
CA ALA A 101 15.58 4.97 7.23
C ALA A 101 16.22 3.64 7.68
N GLN A 102 15.98 2.55 6.93
CA GLN A 102 16.61 1.25 7.17
C GLN A 102 18.14 1.33 7.04
N ALA A 103 18.65 2.04 6.02
CA ALA A 103 20.08 2.25 5.84
C ALA A 103 20.67 3.06 7.00
N ALA A 104 19.97 4.08 7.50
CA ALA A 104 20.36 4.87 8.66
C ALA A 104 20.39 4.03 9.95
N ALA A 105 19.36 3.22 10.20
CA ALA A 105 19.32 2.30 11.33
C ALA A 105 20.48 1.31 11.30
N LYS A 106 20.77 0.73 10.13
CA LYS A 106 21.89 -0.18 9.90
C LYS A 106 23.24 0.49 10.19
N ALA A 107 23.46 1.69 9.68
CA ALA A 107 24.68 2.45 9.89
C ALA A 107 24.92 2.76 11.39
N ASN A 108 23.84 2.88 12.17
CA ASN A 108 23.87 3.08 13.61
C ASN A 108 23.87 1.76 14.43
N GLY A 109 24.06 0.60 13.78
CA GLY A 109 24.13 -0.72 14.44
C GLY A 109 22.81 -1.18 15.06
N ARG A 110 21.67 -0.71 14.57
CA ARG A 110 20.34 -1.04 15.09
C ARG A 110 19.58 -1.96 14.14
N ASP A 111 18.80 -2.88 14.68
CA ASP A 111 17.92 -3.78 13.93
C ASP A 111 16.48 -3.25 13.82
N ILE A 112 16.18 -2.14 14.52
CA ILE A 112 14.87 -1.51 14.54
C ILE A 112 15.01 -0.10 13.96
N ILE A 113 14.09 0.24 13.03
CA ILE A 113 13.98 1.59 12.45
C ILE A 113 13.22 2.46 13.44
N ARG A 114 13.77 3.64 13.75
CA ARG A 114 13.16 4.64 14.63
C ARG A 114 12.69 5.85 13.81
N THR A 115 11.77 6.62 14.37
CA THR A 115 11.27 7.86 13.76
C THR A 115 12.41 8.82 13.38
N SER A 116 13.50 8.85 14.18
CA SER A 116 14.69 9.67 13.91
C SER A 116 15.51 9.23 12.70
N ASP A 117 15.28 8.03 12.16
CA ASP A 117 15.97 7.51 10.98
C ASP A 117 15.28 7.92 9.68
N LEU A 118 14.02 8.35 9.77
CA LEU A 118 13.25 8.79 8.61
C LEU A 118 13.86 10.07 8.03
N PRO A 119 14.12 10.13 6.72
CA PRO A 119 14.72 11.31 6.08
C PRO A 119 13.67 12.40 5.84
N ILE A 120 13.10 12.92 6.94
CA ILE A 120 12.09 13.98 6.88
C ILE A 120 12.78 15.31 6.57
N THR A 121 12.67 15.77 5.33
CA THR A 121 13.17 17.08 4.91
C THR A 121 12.35 18.21 5.53
N LYS A 122 12.91 19.42 5.59
CA LYS A 122 12.18 20.61 6.07
C LYS A 122 10.86 20.83 5.29
N GLY A 123 10.89 20.67 3.97
CA GLY A 123 9.68 20.84 3.14
C GLY A 123 8.61 19.80 3.45
N LEU A 124 9.01 18.54 3.67
CA LEU A 124 8.07 17.49 4.09
C LEU A 124 7.50 17.75 5.47
N GLN A 125 8.33 18.23 6.42
CA GLN A 125 7.88 18.59 7.76
C GLN A 125 6.85 19.73 7.74
N GLU A 126 7.06 20.75 6.94
CA GLU A 126 6.10 21.84 6.72
C GLU A 126 4.79 21.32 6.09
N SER A 127 4.89 20.40 5.13
CA SER A 127 3.74 19.77 4.51
C SER A 127 2.95 18.92 5.51
N ILE A 128 3.61 18.16 6.37
CA ILE A 128 2.98 17.40 7.44
C ILE A 128 2.21 18.34 8.39
N HIS A 129 2.85 19.43 8.84
CA HIS A 129 2.21 20.38 9.73
C HIS A 129 0.97 21.05 9.09
N ASN A 130 1.06 21.41 7.80
CA ASN A 130 -0.06 21.99 7.08
C ASN A 130 -1.17 20.96 6.79
N PHE A 131 -0.81 19.70 6.53
CA PHE A 131 -1.78 18.61 6.41
C PHE A 131 -2.59 18.45 7.70
N GLN A 132 -1.94 18.44 8.87
CA GLN A 132 -2.63 18.30 10.16
C GLN A 132 -3.69 19.40 10.39
N LYS A 133 -3.49 20.61 9.87
CA LYS A 133 -4.49 21.69 9.93
C LYS A 133 -5.70 21.38 9.02
N ILE A 134 -5.46 20.89 7.81
CA ILE A 134 -6.53 20.53 6.87
C ILE A 134 -7.30 19.31 7.36
N ASP A 135 -6.60 18.36 7.98
CA ASP A 135 -7.18 17.10 8.46
C ASP A 135 -8.19 17.29 9.58
N GLN A 136 -8.08 18.37 10.37
CA GLN A 136 -9.09 18.73 11.38
C GLN A 136 -10.49 18.90 10.78
N GLU A 137 -10.61 19.28 9.51
CA GLU A 137 -11.88 19.45 8.82
C GLU A 137 -12.26 18.26 7.92
N VAL A 138 -11.27 17.57 7.38
CA VAL A 138 -11.46 16.52 6.36
C VAL A 138 -11.52 15.12 6.97
N GLU A 139 -10.84 14.91 8.11
CA GLU A 139 -10.72 13.61 8.79
C GLU A 139 -10.20 12.49 7.86
N LEU A 140 -9.12 12.78 7.13
CA LEU A 140 -8.53 11.84 6.19
C LEU A 140 -7.60 10.82 6.88
N LYS A 141 -6.99 11.19 8.01
CA LYS A 141 -6.00 10.38 8.74
C LYS A 141 -6.44 8.93 8.98
N PRO A 142 -7.68 8.61 9.41
CA PRO A 142 -8.11 7.23 9.58
C PRO A 142 -8.14 6.41 8.29
N ILE A 143 -8.23 7.08 7.14
CA ILE A 143 -8.16 6.42 5.82
C ILE A 143 -6.70 6.20 5.44
N LEU A 144 -5.82 7.14 5.75
CA LEU A 144 -4.39 7.01 5.49
C LEU A 144 -3.75 5.90 6.33
N GLU A 145 -4.24 5.65 7.54
CA GLU A 145 -3.85 4.50 8.37
C GLU A 145 -4.14 3.16 7.66
N GLN A 146 -5.24 3.08 6.92
CA GLN A 146 -5.61 1.87 6.16
C GLN A 146 -4.84 1.74 4.85
N LEU A 147 -4.33 2.85 4.31
CA LEU A 147 -3.51 2.88 3.10
C LEU A 147 -2.03 2.65 3.40
N ALA A 148 -1.60 2.86 4.65
CA ALA A 148 -0.23 2.63 5.04
C ALA A 148 0.10 1.13 4.86
N THR A 149 0.82 0.80 3.80
CA THR A 149 1.30 -0.56 3.59
C THR A 149 2.57 -0.79 4.39
N HIS A 150 2.71 -2.01 4.93
CA HIS A 150 3.93 -2.44 5.60
C HIS A 150 4.79 -3.23 4.59
N PRO A 151 5.71 -2.56 3.88
CA PRO A 151 6.56 -3.27 2.92
C PRO A 151 7.48 -4.25 3.65
N ALA A 152 7.83 -5.33 2.99
CA ALA A 152 8.82 -6.26 3.53
C ALA A 152 10.19 -5.57 3.54
N LEU A 153 10.67 -5.23 4.73
CA LEU A 153 11.98 -4.63 5.00
C LEU A 153 12.85 -5.64 5.75
N ASP A 154 14.15 -5.52 5.62
CA ASP A 154 15.10 -6.33 6.40
C ASP A 154 15.09 -5.97 7.90
N ARG A 155 14.65 -4.75 8.22
CA ARG A 155 14.47 -4.24 9.58
C ARG A 155 13.06 -3.73 9.77
N THR A 156 12.48 -4.03 10.93
CA THR A 156 11.14 -3.59 11.27
C THR A 156 11.16 -2.19 11.90
N PRO A 157 10.21 -1.32 11.55
CA PRO A 157 9.99 -0.09 12.30
C PRO A 157 9.46 -0.42 13.71
N ASP A 158 9.71 0.45 14.67
CA ASP A 158 9.04 0.39 15.96
C ASP A 158 7.61 0.95 15.87
N GLU A 159 6.80 0.68 16.89
CA GLU A 159 5.40 1.12 16.94
C GLU A 159 5.27 2.65 16.86
N GLU A 160 6.23 3.39 17.45
CA GLU A 160 6.25 4.85 17.40
C GLU A 160 6.49 5.36 15.96
N THR A 161 7.33 4.68 15.19
CA THR A 161 7.59 4.98 13.79
C THR A 161 6.39 4.66 12.91
N GLU A 162 5.71 3.53 13.15
CA GLU A 162 4.49 3.19 12.43
C GLU A 162 3.35 4.19 12.70
N ALA A 163 3.25 4.67 13.94
CA ALA A 163 2.22 5.64 14.34
C ALA A 163 2.32 6.99 13.60
N VAL A 164 3.47 7.35 13.04
CA VAL A 164 3.64 8.60 12.27
C VAL A 164 3.41 8.44 10.77
N TYR A 165 3.22 7.22 10.25
CA TYR A 165 2.98 7.00 8.81
C TYR A 165 1.79 7.79 8.26
N PRO A 166 0.63 7.85 8.92
CA PRO A 166 -0.50 8.61 8.39
C PRO A 166 -0.19 10.11 8.24
N ASP A 167 0.60 10.68 9.15
CA ASP A 167 1.03 12.07 9.07
C ASP A 167 2.03 12.30 7.92
N ILE A 168 2.95 11.37 7.71
CA ILE A 168 3.91 11.41 6.58
C ILE A 168 3.15 11.29 5.26
N ILE A 169 2.24 10.32 5.14
CA ILE A 169 1.39 10.14 3.96
C ILE A 169 0.56 11.38 3.70
N GLY A 170 0.00 11.98 4.75
CA GLY A 170 -0.74 13.24 4.64
C GLY A 170 0.12 14.40 4.13
N GLY A 171 1.36 14.52 4.63
CA GLY A 171 2.33 15.50 4.17
C GLY A 171 2.73 15.30 2.70
N LEU A 172 3.00 14.05 2.29
CA LEU A 172 3.27 13.68 0.90
C LEU A 172 2.08 14.00 -0.01
N SER A 173 0.85 13.74 0.47
CA SER A 173 -0.38 14.04 -0.26
C SER A 173 -0.58 15.53 -0.48
N LEU A 174 -0.29 16.34 0.53
CA LEU A 174 -0.35 17.79 0.41
C LEU A 174 0.71 18.31 -0.54
N ALA A 175 1.95 17.84 -0.42
CA ALA A 175 3.03 18.20 -1.32
C ALA A 175 2.70 17.83 -2.78
N LEU A 176 2.11 16.64 -3.00
CA LEU A 176 1.63 16.21 -4.31
C LEU A 176 0.53 17.15 -4.85
N ALA A 177 -0.46 17.49 -4.04
CA ALA A 177 -1.52 18.42 -4.46
C ALA A 177 -0.97 19.80 -4.82
N GLN A 178 0.01 20.30 -4.09
CA GLN A 178 0.68 21.56 -4.37
C GLN A 178 1.56 21.49 -5.62
N SER A 179 2.25 20.37 -5.85
CA SER A 179 3.10 20.20 -7.05
C SER A 179 2.30 20.30 -8.35
N PHE A 180 1.07 19.79 -8.40
CA PHE A 180 0.18 19.99 -9.54
C PHE A 180 -0.04 21.48 -9.85
N LYS A 181 -0.20 22.30 -8.82
CA LYS A 181 -0.40 23.75 -8.99
C LYS A 181 0.86 24.51 -9.35
N ILE A 182 2.01 24.03 -8.89
CA ILE A 182 3.30 24.62 -9.26
C ILE A 182 3.61 24.33 -10.74
N LEU A 183 3.39 23.10 -11.16
CA LEU A 183 3.61 22.68 -12.55
C LEU A 183 2.58 23.27 -13.51
N HIS A 184 1.32 23.32 -13.09
CA HIS A 184 0.18 23.74 -13.91
C HIS A 184 -0.78 24.62 -13.08
N PRO A 185 -0.53 25.95 -12.97
CA PRO A 185 -1.30 26.86 -12.10
C PRO A 185 -2.82 26.85 -12.35
N GLU A 186 -3.23 26.72 -13.62
CA GLU A 186 -4.64 26.72 -14.03
C GLU A 186 -5.32 25.33 -13.95
N LEU A 187 -4.56 24.29 -13.56
CA LEU A 187 -5.07 22.94 -13.52
C LEU A 187 -6.20 22.80 -12.48
N LYS A 188 -7.33 22.22 -12.90
CA LYS A 188 -8.45 21.87 -12.02
C LYS A 188 -8.70 20.35 -12.00
N ASN A 189 -8.53 19.68 -13.14
CA ASN A 189 -8.81 18.27 -13.30
C ASN A 189 -7.53 17.54 -13.74
N PRO A 190 -6.76 16.93 -12.82
CA PRO A 190 -5.55 16.21 -13.17
C PRO A 190 -5.84 15.06 -14.14
N GLN A 191 -5.03 14.96 -15.20
CA GLN A 191 -5.04 13.85 -16.15
C GLN A 191 -3.81 12.96 -15.90
N SER A 192 -3.76 11.78 -16.52
CA SER A 192 -2.65 10.82 -16.38
C SER A 192 -1.28 11.47 -16.51
N GLN A 193 -1.10 12.32 -17.52
CA GLN A 193 0.16 13.03 -17.76
C GLN A 193 0.59 13.88 -16.57
N HIS A 194 -0.34 14.61 -15.94
CA HIS A 194 -0.02 15.46 -14.78
C HIS A 194 0.43 14.64 -13.57
N TRP A 195 -0.15 13.45 -13.39
CA TRP A 195 0.28 12.50 -12.35
C TRP A 195 1.70 12.00 -12.60
N ASP A 196 2.03 11.67 -13.86
CA ASP A 196 3.35 11.17 -14.24
C ASP A 196 4.41 12.28 -14.08
N GLU A 197 4.10 13.52 -14.47
CA GLU A 197 4.97 14.69 -14.28
C GLU A 197 5.22 14.98 -12.80
N ALA A 198 4.17 15.02 -11.99
CA ALA A 198 4.32 15.24 -10.54
C ALA A 198 5.15 14.12 -9.91
N ARG A 199 4.88 12.85 -10.26
CA ARG A 199 5.65 11.70 -9.77
C ARG A 199 7.14 11.82 -10.13
N ALA A 200 7.47 12.19 -11.37
CA ALA A 200 8.84 12.35 -11.81
C ALA A 200 9.61 13.41 -10.99
N VAL A 201 8.94 14.48 -10.54
CA VAL A 201 9.57 15.46 -9.62
C VAL A 201 9.89 14.83 -8.27
N PHE A 202 8.99 14.03 -7.71
CA PHE A 202 9.26 13.35 -6.44
C PHE A 202 10.33 12.27 -6.57
N ASP A 203 10.42 11.57 -7.70
CA ASP A 203 11.47 10.58 -7.97
C ASP A 203 12.88 11.20 -8.07
N LEU A 204 12.98 12.53 -8.28
CA LEU A 204 14.24 13.25 -8.24
C LEU A 204 14.64 13.70 -6.82
N LEU A 205 13.69 13.78 -5.90
CA LEU A 205 13.89 14.39 -4.57
C LEU A 205 13.89 13.37 -3.43
N LEU A 206 13.31 12.23 -3.64
CA LEU A 206 13.17 11.09 -2.71
C LEU A 206 13.65 9.82 -3.36
#